data_107f06554dd4dc9cac4d0fe0a364e439
#
_entry.id   107f06554dd4dc9cac4d0fe0a364e439
#
_cell.length_a   1.000
_cell.length_b   1.000
_cell.length_c   1.000
_cell.angle_alpha   90.00
_cell.angle_beta   90.00
_cell.angle_gamma   90.00
#
_symmetry.space_group_name_H-M   'P 1'
#
loop_
_entity.id
_entity.type
_entity.pdbx_description
1 polymer ?
#
loop_
_entity_poly.entity_id
_entity_poly.type
_entity_poly.pdbx_seq_one_letter_code
_entity_poly.pdbx_strand_id
1 'polypeptide(L)'
;ALTDLIKGRKSSEQREHPRQVRNHPFQLMHGLRDVHARLHALVQGVPTRGVAAEAVPCRQLNQSKSGAAFRLQGPLNPPLTVGDSVLLEADAVSPSGAAVGFAGRIRRLVGSGDQQIENGVEKLAGRLIPVTVTGNAAERARGQPEALLQQDLATGRYVLIAPRALYREGDSLIAEGIQ
;
A
#
# COMPACT_ATOMS: atom_id res chain seq x y z
N ALA A 1 31.06 -11.90 28.48
CA ALA A 1 31.10 -10.72 27.58
C ALA A 1 30.18 -10.83 26.36
N LEU A 2 29.50 -11.97 26.15
CA LEU A 2 28.53 -12.13 25.03
C LEU A 2 27.07 -11.95 25.49
N THR A 3 26.83 -11.95 26.78
CA THR A 3 25.47 -11.90 27.35
C THR A 3 24.91 -10.48 27.45
N ASP A 4 25.74 -9.46 27.29
CA ASP A 4 25.32 -8.06 27.42
C ASP A 4 24.85 -7.44 26.08
N LEU A 5 25.12 -8.10 24.97
CA LEU A 5 24.69 -7.61 23.63
C LEU A 5 23.22 -7.87 23.36
N ILE A 6 22.57 -8.76 24.11
CA ILE A 6 21.16 -9.14 23.89
C ILE A 6 20.20 -8.25 24.69
N LYS A 7 20.67 -7.55 25.70
CA LYS A 7 19.85 -6.66 26.54
C LYS A 7 19.65 -5.24 26.01
N GLY A 8 20.22 -4.90 24.89
CA GLY A 8 20.24 -3.53 24.34
C GLY A 8 19.10 -3.13 23.41
N ARG A 9 18.12 -3.98 23.12
CA ARG A 9 16.90 -3.52 22.44
C ARG A 9 15.97 -2.89 23.48
N LYS A 10 16.20 -1.62 23.78
CA LYS A 10 15.18 -0.77 24.37
C LYS A 10 13.99 -0.74 23.42
N SER A 11 12.98 -1.52 23.72
CA SER A 11 11.69 -1.52 23.03
C SER A 11 10.85 -0.30 23.46
N SER A 12 11.41 0.89 23.35
CA SER A 12 10.67 2.12 23.54
C SER A 12 11.04 3.12 22.46
N GLU A 13 10.89 2.73 21.22
CA GLU A 13 10.49 3.72 20.22
C GLU A 13 9.12 4.20 20.67
N GLN A 14 9.11 5.32 21.34
CA GLN A 14 7.91 6.02 21.76
C GLN A 14 7.14 6.29 20.44
N ARG A 15 6.05 5.56 20.26
CA ARG A 15 5.28 5.67 19.01
C ARG A 15 4.75 7.09 18.92
N GLU A 16 5.07 7.78 17.85
CA GLU A 16 4.62 9.16 17.62
C GLU A 16 3.08 9.29 17.68
N HIS A 17 2.37 8.21 17.40
CA HIS A 17 0.91 8.23 17.33
C HIS A 17 0.29 7.05 18.07
N PRO A 18 -0.70 7.30 18.96
CA PRO A 18 -1.44 6.25 19.63
C PRO A 18 -2.22 5.40 18.62
N ARG A 19 -2.34 4.11 18.92
CA ARG A 19 -3.15 3.19 18.13
C ARG A 19 -4.56 3.10 18.71
N GLN A 20 -5.53 3.19 17.84
CA GLN A 20 -6.92 2.89 18.16
C GLN A 20 -7.21 1.45 17.75
N VAL A 21 -7.76 0.66 18.65
CA VAL A 21 -8.26 -0.66 18.33
C VAL A 21 -9.44 -0.52 17.40
N ARG A 22 -9.43 -1.26 16.32
CA ARG A 22 -10.48 -1.29 15.30
C ARG A 22 -10.82 -2.75 15.02
N ASN A 23 -12.03 -2.98 14.57
CA ASN A 23 -12.46 -4.32 14.16
C ASN A 23 -13.39 -4.20 12.95
N HIS A 24 -12.93 -3.45 11.94
CA HIS A 24 -13.70 -3.21 10.74
C HIS A 24 -13.31 -4.16 9.61
N PRO A 25 -14.28 -4.66 8.85
CA PRO A 25 -14.02 -5.39 7.62
C PRO A 25 -13.50 -4.44 6.54
N PHE A 26 -12.52 -4.91 5.79
CA PHE A 26 -11.92 -4.23 4.64
C PHE A 26 -11.70 -5.25 3.53
N GLN A 27 -11.65 -4.75 2.30
CA GLN A 27 -11.15 -5.45 1.13
C GLN A 27 -9.72 -5.01 0.89
N LEU A 28 -8.81 -5.96 0.75
CA LEU A 28 -7.42 -5.72 0.43
C LEU A 28 -7.18 -5.99 -1.05
N MET A 29 -6.63 -5.01 -1.74
CA MET A 29 -5.96 -5.21 -3.03
C MET A 29 -4.45 -5.09 -2.81
N HIS A 30 -3.66 -5.91 -3.51
CA HIS A 30 -2.22 -5.88 -3.38
C HIS A 30 -1.53 -5.93 -4.73
N GLY A 31 -0.27 -5.47 -4.73
CA GLY A 31 0.49 -5.30 -5.95
C GLY A 31 0.25 -3.92 -6.59
N LEU A 32 1.34 -3.37 -7.12
CA LEU A 32 1.32 -2.01 -7.65
C LEU A 32 0.34 -1.84 -8.82
N ARG A 33 0.28 -2.84 -9.69
CA ARG A 33 -0.61 -2.84 -10.87
C ARG A 33 -2.09 -2.76 -10.46
N ASP A 34 -2.50 -3.58 -9.50
CA ASP A 34 -3.90 -3.66 -9.08
C ASP A 34 -4.30 -2.40 -8.30
N VAL A 35 -3.42 -1.93 -7.43
CA VAL A 35 -3.60 -0.66 -6.72
C VAL A 35 -3.70 0.50 -7.71
N HIS A 36 -2.84 0.53 -8.75
CA HIS A 36 -2.87 1.52 -9.81
C HIS A 36 -4.20 1.49 -10.56
N ALA A 37 -4.62 0.31 -11.04
CA ALA A 37 -5.86 0.16 -11.80
C ALA A 37 -7.08 0.60 -10.97
N ARG A 38 -7.10 0.27 -9.68
CA ARG A 38 -8.17 0.67 -8.79
C ARG A 38 -8.22 2.18 -8.55
N LEU A 39 -7.07 2.80 -8.27
CA LEU A 39 -6.98 4.24 -8.10
C LEU A 39 -7.35 4.99 -9.38
N HIS A 40 -6.95 4.47 -10.53
CA HIS A 40 -7.33 4.99 -11.83
C HIS A 40 -8.85 5.00 -12.03
N ALA A 41 -9.51 3.88 -11.76
CA ALA A 41 -10.96 3.77 -11.86
C ALA A 41 -11.67 4.74 -10.91
N LEU A 42 -11.15 4.93 -9.68
CA LEU A 42 -11.70 5.90 -8.73
C LEU A 42 -11.57 7.35 -9.21
N VAL A 43 -10.43 7.71 -9.81
CA VAL A 43 -10.22 9.05 -10.38
C VAL A 43 -11.18 9.33 -11.54
N GLN A 44 -11.45 8.32 -12.35
CA GLN A 44 -12.36 8.45 -13.51
C GLN A 44 -13.85 8.31 -13.14
N GLY A 45 -14.17 8.06 -11.90
CA GLY A 45 -15.56 7.86 -11.46
C GLY A 45 -16.21 6.60 -12.04
N VAL A 46 -15.39 5.65 -12.54
CA VAL A 46 -15.89 4.39 -13.10
C VAL A 46 -16.33 3.48 -11.96
N PRO A 47 -17.55 2.90 -12.02
CA PRO A 47 -17.99 1.93 -11.04
C PRO A 47 -17.03 0.75 -11.01
N THR A 48 -16.49 0.48 -9.84
CA THR A 48 -15.38 -0.45 -9.65
C THR A 48 -15.79 -1.91 -9.52
N ARG A 49 -17.07 -2.23 -9.65
CA ARG A 49 -17.55 -3.61 -9.78
C ARG A 49 -17.08 -4.16 -11.12
N GLY A 50 -16.02 -4.96 -11.09
CA GLY A 50 -15.49 -5.64 -12.28
C GLY A 50 -14.13 -5.18 -12.79
N VAL A 51 -13.52 -4.14 -12.24
CA VAL A 51 -12.09 -3.84 -12.47
C VAL A 51 -11.29 -4.72 -11.51
N ALA A 52 -10.96 -5.88 -12.01
CA ALA A 52 -10.57 -7.03 -11.22
C ALA A 52 -9.13 -6.98 -10.77
N ALA A 53 -8.93 -6.73 -9.53
CA ALA A 53 -7.97 -7.50 -8.75
C ALA A 53 -8.81 -8.34 -7.79
N GLU A 54 -8.41 -9.56 -7.52
CA GLU A 54 -9.02 -10.36 -6.47
C GLU A 54 -8.85 -9.63 -5.13
N ALA A 55 -9.87 -8.86 -4.76
CA ALA A 55 -9.89 -8.23 -3.46
C ALA A 55 -10.07 -9.32 -2.40
N VAL A 56 -9.16 -9.37 -1.44
CA VAL A 56 -9.20 -10.37 -0.37
C VAL A 56 -9.80 -9.75 0.88
N PRO A 57 -10.82 -10.36 1.48
CA PRO A 57 -11.37 -9.86 2.72
C PRO A 57 -10.32 -9.87 3.83
N CYS A 58 -10.26 -8.79 4.56
CA CYS A 58 -9.37 -8.65 5.70
C CYS A 58 -10.04 -7.90 6.84
N ARG A 59 -9.48 -8.01 8.02
CA ARG A 59 -9.97 -7.35 9.22
C ARG A 59 -8.92 -6.41 9.78
N GLN A 60 -9.26 -5.15 9.91
CA GLN A 60 -8.41 -4.17 10.54
C GLN A 60 -8.36 -4.43 12.06
N LEU A 61 -7.18 -4.57 12.62
CA LEU A 61 -6.97 -4.81 14.04
C LEU A 61 -6.76 -3.51 14.81
N ASN A 62 -6.00 -2.60 14.25
CA ASN A 62 -5.75 -1.29 14.83
C ASN A 62 -5.34 -0.28 13.76
N GLN A 63 -5.39 0.99 14.15
CA GLN A 63 -5.04 2.11 13.29
C GLN A 63 -4.37 3.22 14.09
N SER A 64 -3.42 3.90 13.45
CA SER A 64 -2.87 5.18 13.88
C SER A 64 -2.88 6.17 12.70
N LYS A 65 -2.38 7.38 12.93
CA LYS A 65 -2.26 8.38 11.87
C LYS A 65 -1.38 7.87 10.71
N SER A 66 -0.26 7.22 11.03
CA SER A 66 0.76 6.80 10.05
C SER A 66 0.66 5.34 9.61
N GLY A 67 -0.20 4.53 10.23
CA GLY A 67 -0.26 3.11 9.90
C GLY A 67 -1.47 2.38 10.41
N ALA A 68 -1.56 1.12 10.02
CA ALA A 68 -2.59 0.20 10.47
C ALA A 68 -2.02 -1.22 10.59
N ALA A 69 -2.71 -2.06 11.34
CA ALA A 69 -2.50 -3.50 11.30
C ALA A 69 -3.79 -4.19 10.86
N PHE A 70 -3.64 -5.23 10.08
CA PHE A 70 -4.77 -6.03 9.60
C PHE A 70 -4.42 -7.51 9.53
N ARG A 71 -5.46 -8.32 9.42
CA ARG A 71 -5.37 -9.78 9.27
C ARG A 71 -6.17 -10.20 8.06
N LEU A 72 -5.57 -11.03 7.20
CA LEU A 72 -6.28 -11.62 6.06
C LEU A 72 -7.30 -12.65 6.55
N GLN A 73 -8.42 -12.75 5.86
CA GLN A 73 -9.47 -13.73 6.12
C GLN A 73 -9.47 -14.87 5.09
N GLY A 74 -8.47 -14.91 4.23
CA GLY A 74 -8.31 -15.93 3.21
C GLY A 74 -6.87 -16.00 2.71
N PRO A 75 -6.55 -17.01 1.91
CA PRO A 75 -5.26 -17.11 1.26
C PRO A 75 -5.08 -15.98 0.23
N LEU A 76 -3.86 -15.55 0.05
CA LEU A 76 -3.47 -14.57 -0.95
C LEU A 76 -2.41 -15.19 -1.86
N ASN A 77 -2.61 -15.08 -3.16
CA ASN A 77 -1.67 -15.58 -4.16
C ASN A 77 -1.36 -14.49 -5.20
N PRO A 78 -0.11 -14.05 -5.31
CA PRO A 78 1.05 -14.41 -4.47
C PRO A 78 0.92 -13.89 -3.04
N PRO A 79 1.65 -14.47 -2.06
CA PRO A 79 1.63 -13.99 -0.68
C PRO A 79 2.23 -12.58 -0.58
N LEU A 80 1.79 -11.82 0.43
CA LEU A 80 2.34 -10.49 0.71
C LEU A 80 3.82 -10.57 1.06
N THR A 81 4.55 -9.57 0.60
CA THR A 81 5.94 -9.34 0.98
C THR A 81 6.12 -7.93 1.56
N VAL A 82 7.17 -7.76 2.37
CA VAL A 82 7.53 -6.43 2.88
C VAL A 82 7.92 -5.53 1.71
N GLY A 83 7.30 -4.36 1.63
CA GLY A 83 7.48 -3.41 0.53
C GLY A 83 6.31 -3.38 -0.45
N ASP A 84 5.44 -4.38 -0.44
CA ASP A 84 4.28 -4.42 -1.34
C ASP A 84 3.37 -3.21 -1.13
N SER A 85 2.91 -2.67 -2.24
CA SER A 85 1.85 -1.67 -2.26
C SER A 85 0.50 -2.34 -2.05
N VAL A 86 -0.31 -1.78 -1.17
CA VAL A 86 -1.65 -2.28 -0.86
C VAL A 86 -2.66 -1.14 -0.84
N LEU A 87 -3.89 -1.46 -1.18
CA LEU A 87 -5.05 -0.61 -0.99
C LEU A 87 -6.05 -1.35 -0.11
N LEU A 88 -6.43 -0.73 0.99
CA LEU A 88 -7.46 -1.22 1.89
C LEU A 88 -8.70 -0.34 1.73
N GLU A 89 -9.81 -0.94 1.34
CA GLU A 89 -11.10 -0.26 1.19
C GLU A 89 -12.11 -0.85 2.17
N ALA A 90 -12.82 0.01 2.89
CA ALA A 90 -13.90 -0.45 3.75
C ALA A 90 -15.08 -0.97 2.92
N ASP A 91 -15.72 -2.04 3.40
CA ASP A 91 -16.93 -2.56 2.75
C ASP A 91 -18.10 -1.57 2.81
N ALA A 92 -18.04 -0.63 3.77
CA ALA A 92 -19.06 0.40 3.93
C ALA A 92 -18.73 1.62 3.07
N VAL A 93 -19.70 2.04 2.29
CA VAL A 93 -19.68 3.33 1.59
C VAL A 93 -19.94 4.41 2.62
N SER A 94 -19.15 5.49 2.61
CA SER A 94 -19.44 6.64 3.47
C SER A 94 -20.81 7.24 3.11
N PRO A 95 -21.46 8.00 4.02
CA PRO A 95 -22.71 8.68 3.70
C PRO A 95 -22.64 9.59 2.47
N SER A 96 -21.43 10.03 2.08
CA SER A 96 -21.17 10.80 0.87
C SER A 96 -21.00 9.95 -0.39
N GLY A 97 -21.12 8.62 -0.29
CA GLY A 97 -20.90 7.70 -1.42
C GLY A 97 -19.42 7.45 -1.74
N ALA A 98 -18.49 8.06 -1.01
CA ALA A 98 -17.06 7.85 -1.23
C ALA A 98 -16.58 6.55 -0.57
N ALA A 99 -15.76 5.79 -1.28
CA ALA A 99 -15.09 4.64 -0.70
C ALA A 99 -14.14 5.11 0.42
N VAL A 100 -14.32 4.55 1.61
CA VAL A 100 -13.44 4.82 2.74
C VAL A 100 -12.29 3.83 2.71
N GLY A 101 -11.11 4.33 2.39
CA GLY A 101 -9.95 3.47 2.28
C GLY A 101 -8.64 4.23 2.40
N PHE A 102 -7.55 3.51 2.36
CA PHE A 102 -6.23 4.10 2.28
C PHE A 102 -5.26 3.17 1.54
N ALA A 103 -4.35 3.77 0.80
CA ALA A 103 -3.22 3.04 0.25
C ALA A 103 -2.06 3.03 1.24
N GLY A 104 -1.27 1.99 1.17
CA GLY A 104 -0.14 1.82 2.06
C GLY A 104 0.94 0.90 1.50
N ARG A 105 1.99 0.72 2.30
CA ARG A 105 3.08 -0.21 2.01
C ARG A 105 3.22 -1.19 3.16
N ILE A 106 3.36 -2.47 2.86
CA ILE A 106 3.63 -3.49 3.87
C ILE A 106 4.99 -3.22 4.51
N ARG A 107 5.01 -3.09 5.83
CA ARG A 107 6.23 -2.87 6.62
C ARG A 107 6.59 -4.04 7.51
N ARG A 108 5.61 -4.86 7.85
CA ARG A 108 5.81 -5.97 8.76
C ARG A 108 4.82 -7.08 8.48
N LEU A 109 5.34 -8.31 8.48
CA LEU A 109 4.58 -9.53 8.47
C LEU A 109 4.92 -10.28 9.75
N VAL A 110 3.93 -10.60 10.56
CA VAL A 110 4.12 -11.37 11.79
C VAL A 110 3.29 -12.63 11.70
N GLY A 111 3.95 -13.75 11.49
CA GLY A 111 3.35 -15.07 11.55
C GLY A 111 3.41 -15.62 12.98
N SER A 112 2.33 -16.17 13.47
CA SER A 112 2.32 -17.03 14.65
C SER A 112 1.64 -18.35 14.27
N GLY A 113 2.44 -19.39 14.00
CA GLY A 113 1.91 -20.70 13.63
C GLY A 113 1.09 -20.70 12.32
N ASP A 114 0.40 -21.76 12.08
CA ASP A 114 -0.19 -22.12 10.77
C ASP A 114 -1.31 -21.24 10.22
N GLN A 115 -1.77 -20.17 10.87
CA GLN A 115 -3.05 -19.62 10.39
C GLN A 115 -3.28 -18.12 10.39
N GLN A 116 -2.49 -17.27 11.01
CA GLN A 116 -2.89 -15.84 11.02
C GLN A 116 -1.70 -14.89 11.02
N ILE A 117 -1.36 -14.41 9.85
CA ILE A 117 -0.33 -13.38 9.70
C ILE A 117 -0.95 -12.01 10.04
N GLU A 118 -0.42 -11.35 11.06
CA GLU A 118 -0.68 -9.94 11.29
C GLU A 118 0.21 -9.11 10.37
N ASN A 119 -0.40 -8.28 9.56
CA ASN A 119 0.28 -7.44 8.60
C ASN A 119 0.29 -6.00 9.09
N GLY A 120 1.47 -5.41 9.18
CA GLY A 120 1.64 -3.99 9.47
C GLY A 120 1.80 -3.17 8.20
N VAL A 121 0.97 -2.15 8.05
CA VAL A 121 0.97 -1.23 6.91
C VAL A 121 1.34 0.16 7.36
N GLU A 122 2.26 0.78 6.64
CA GLU A 122 2.45 2.23 6.67
C GLU A 122 1.53 2.87 5.65
N LYS A 123 0.74 3.85 6.06
CA LYS A 123 -0.12 4.61 5.16
C LYS A 123 0.73 5.54 4.29
N LEU A 124 0.42 5.56 3.02
CA LEU A 124 0.96 6.57 2.11
C LEU A 124 0.19 7.88 2.33
N ALA A 125 0.90 8.88 2.86
CA ALA A 125 0.31 10.19 3.12
C ALA A 125 0.23 11.02 1.83
N GLY A 126 -0.69 12.00 1.80
CA GLY A 126 -0.81 12.91 0.67
C GLY A 126 -1.70 12.37 -0.45
N ARG A 127 -1.53 12.94 -1.64
CA ARG A 127 -2.29 12.56 -2.83
C ARG A 127 -1.56 11.48 -3.61
N LEU A 128 -2.25 10.41 -3.94
CA LEU A 128 -1.76 9.37 -4.85
C LEU A 128 -2.38 9.56 -6.22
N ILE A 129 -1.53 9.61 -7.22
CA ILE A 129 -1.89 9.80 -8.63
C ILE A 129 -1.40 8.57 -9.39
N PRO A 130 -2.30 7.79 -10.00
CA PRO A 130 -1.89 6.73 -10.90
C PRO A 130 -1.22 7.35 -12.14
N VAL A 131 -0.06 6.85 -12.50
CA VAL A 131 0.73 7.33 -13.63
C VAL A 131 1.27 6.17 -14.45
N THR A 132 1.53 6.42 -15.72
CA THR A 132 2.22 5.49 -16.60
C THR A 132 3.61 6.02 -16.87
N VAL A 133 4.62 5.18 -16.71
CA VAL A 133 6.00 5.52 -17.06
C VAL A 133 6.24 5.21 -18.52
N THR A 134 6.80 6.16 -19.27
CA THR A 134 7.08 6.03 -20.71
C THR A 134 8.59 6.09 -21.01
N GLY A 135 8.96 5.77 -22.24
CA GLY A 135 10.34 5.77 -22.72
C GLY A 135 11.10 4.47 -22.42
N ASN A 136 12.42 4.53 -22.52
CA ASN A 136 13.31 3.35 -22.40
C ASN A 136 13.15 2.57 -21.08
N ALA A 137 12.69 3.24 -20.04
CA ALA A 137 12.41 2.60 -18.76
C ALA A 137 11.20 1.66 -18.86
N ALA A 138 10.14 2.04 -19.59
CA ALA A 138 8.96 1.21 -19.78
C ALA A 138 9.28 -0.06 -20.59
N GLU A 139 10.15 0.05 -21.59
CA GLU A 139 10.62 -1.12 -22.36
C GLU A 139 11.35 -2.14 -21.47
N ARG A 140 12.19 -1.67 -20.56
CA ARG A 140 12.89 -2.53 -19.59
C ARG A 140 11.94 -3.22 -18.62
N ALA A 141 10.84 -2.58 -18.28
CA ALA A 141 9.84 -3.15 -17.36
C ALA A 141 8.97 -4.25 -17.99
N ARG A 142 9.23 -4.64 -19.24
CA ARG A 142 8.49 -5.70 -19.95
C ARG A 142 6.96 -5.52 -19.90
N GLY A 143 6.50 -4.29 -20.14
CA GLY A 143 5.07 -3.99 -20.18
C GLY A 143 4.40 -3.84 -18.80
N GLN A 144 5.17 -3.50 -17.77
CA GLN A 144 4.63 -3.09 -16.46
C GLN A 144 4.98 -1.62 -16.19
N PRO A 145 4.40 -0.68 -16.96
CA PRO A 145 4.72 0.74 -16.84
C PRO A 145 3.95 1.43 -15.71
N GLU A 146 3.06 0.71 -15.02
CA GLU A 146 2.21 1.27 -13.99
C GLU A 146 3.03 1.72 -12.77
N ALA A 147 2.79 2.93 -12.32
CA ALA A 147 3.42 3.52 -11.17
C ALA A 147 2.43 4.43 -10.41
N LEU A 148 2.77 4.79 -9.19
CA LEU A 148 2.03 5.76 -8.40
C LEU A 148 2.93 6.96 -8.11
N LEU A 149 2.42 8.15 -8.34
CA LEU A 149 3.07 9.37 -7.93
C LEU A 149 2.43 9.83 -6.61
N GLN A 150 3.19 9.78 -5.54
CA GLN A 150 2.76 10.29 -4.24
C GLN A 150 3.19 11.75 -4.12
N GLN A 151 2.23 12.65 -3.93
CA GLN A 151 2.47 14.06 -3.64
C GLN A 151 2.35 14.30 -2.13
N ASP A 152 3.43 14.72 -1.51
CA ASP A 152 3.40 15.24 -0.14
C ASP A 152 2.80 16.66 -0.17
N LEU A 153 1.60 16.79 0.39
CA LEU A 153 0.87 18.06 0.39
C LEU A 153 1.51 19.13 1.29
N ALA A 154 2.34 18.74 2.25
CA ALA A 154 2.99 19.65 3.17
C ALA A 154 4.26 20.28 2.54
N THR A 155 5.01 19.50 1.78
CA THR A 155 6.29 19.92 1.19
C THR A 155 6.21 20.17 -0.31
N GLY A 156 5.11 19.74 -0.95
CA GLY A 156 4.96 19.77 -2.41
C GLY A 156 5.88 18.78 -3.16
N ARG A 157 6.61 17.94 -2.43
CA ARG A 157 7.50 16.94 -3.02
C ARG A 157 6.73 15.77 -3.61
N TYR A 158 7.34 15.18 -4.63
CA TYR A 158 6.82 13.97 -5.27
C TYR A 158 7.75 12.79 -5.04
N VAL A 159 7.15 11.63 -4.81
CA VAL A 159 7.82 10.33 -4.71
C VAL A 159 7.19 9.41 -5.72
N LEU A 160 7.99 8.83 -6.61
CA LEU A 160 7.53 7.81 -7.54
C LEU A 160 7.63 6.43 -6.88
N ILE A 161 6.51 5.73 -6.85
CA ILE A 161 6.40 4.33 -6.41
C ILE A 161 6.23 3.51 -7.68
N ALA A 162 7.27 2.77 -8.04
CA ALA A 162 7.35 2.06 -9.31
C ALA A 162 8.01 0.69 -9.14
N PRO A 163 7.78 -0.27 -10.05
CA PRO A 163 8.53 -1.51 -10.08
C PRO A 163 10.04 -1.24 -10.17
N ARG A 164 10.83 -2.06 -9.47
CA ARG A 164 12.30 -1.91 -9.48
C ARG A 164 12.89 -1.95 -10.89
N ALA A 165 12.26 -2.68 -11.80
CA ALA A 165 12.70 -2.77 -13.20
C ALA A 165 12.66 -1.43 -13.95
N LEU A 166 11.85 -0.47 -13.48
CA LEU A 166 11.78 0.87 -14.07
C LEU A 166 12.91 1.79 -13.59
N TYR A 167 13.62 1.42 -12.53
CA TYR A 167 14.64 2.27 -11.95
C TYR A 167 16.04 1.81 -12.33
N ARG A 168 16.83 2.76 -12.84
CA ARG A 168 18.28 2.67 -12.98
C ARG A 168 18.87 4.02 -12.60
N GLU A 169 19.92 4.02 -11.82
CA GLU A 169 20.61 5.25 -11.43
C GLU A 169 21.11 6.03 -12.66
N GLY A 170 20.80 7.32 -12.70
CA GLY A 170 21.14 8.20 -13.81
C GLY A 170 20.11 8.24 -14.94
N ASP A 171 19.05 7.42 -14.90
CA ASP A 171 17.98 7.50 -15.88
C ASP A 171 17.03 8.67 -15.60
N SER A 172 16.56 9.29 -16.69
CA SER A 172 15.39 10.17 -16.64
C SER A 172 14.14 9.36 -16.88
N LEU A 173 13.12 9.55 -16.02
CA LEU A 173 11.81 8.92 -16.14
C LEU A 173 10.79 9.98 -16.53
N ILE A 174 9.93 9.64 -17.47
CA ILE A 174 8.75 10.43 -17.82
C ILE A 174 7.55 9.71 -17.25
N ALA A 175 6.81 10.36 -16.36
CA ALA A 175 5.59 9.86 -15.79
C ALA A 175 4.40 10.67 -16.30
N GLU A 176 3.50 10.04 -17.04
CA GLU A 176 2.31 10.67 -17.59
C GLU A 176 1.13 10.38 -16.66
N GLY A 177 0.53 11.44 -16.14
CA GLY A 177 -0.70 11.35 -15.37
C GLY A 177 -1.86 11.02 -16.30
N ILE A 178 -2.77 10.18 -15.84
CA ILE A 178 -4.00 9.88 -16.55
C ILE A 178 -4.95 11.05 -16.29
N GLN A 179 -5.33 11.72 -17.37
CA GLN A 179 -6.31 12.82 -17.37
C GLN A 179 -7.73 12.29 -17.25
#